data_0c548091f1c50d01950995bd1db8ff2d
#
_entry.id   0c548091f1c50d01950995bd1db8ff2d
#
_cell.length_a   1.000
_cell.length_b   1.000
_cell.length_c   1.000
_cell.angle_alpha   90.00
_cell.angle_beta   90.00
_cell.angle_gamma   90.00
#
_symmetry.space_group_name_H-M   'P 1'
#
loop_
_entity.id
_entity.type
_entity.pdbx_description
1 polymer ?
#
loop_
_entity_poly.entity_id
_entity_poly.type
_entity_poly.pdbx_seq_one_letter_code
_entity_poly.pdbx_strand_id
1 'polypeptide(L)'
;MGRSTLHALVSILHLWTTSLDAGQSVRTVFVDFRKAFDLVDHNILLRKLQEKSVPKQLCKWFESFLFQRRQRVRVTGYPHSQWLFLNGGMPQGSLLGPVSFIIHIDDLQPLCDVLKYVDDTTLTEIIGPKSSASAMQCFLEQLLTWSNNNNMQINGSKTKEMILGSASRRDLPALTINDTHLERVSVFKLLGVYVSSDLRWETHIEYIVSKAVSRLYFLKHLKRAGLTQLHLLHFYLSVIRPVLEYASPLWHPTLTKSQSDRLEAVQRRALNIIFCCTSATPYIFTLALADISSLQGRRLDHSRRLFQNICQVDSCLHHLLPLPRDPAVTSRLRKPTKYPRPSIRTAKYCSTLSFALVNFQ
;
A
#
# COMPACT_ATOMS: atom_id res chain seq x y z
N MET A 1 16.59 6.81 -2.93
CA MET A 1 15.34 7.49 -2.55
C MET A 1 14.40 6.59 -1.77
N GLY A 2 13.71 7.14 -0.77
CA GLY A 2 12.75 6.39 0.05
C GLY A 2 11.54 5.94 -0.78
N ARG A 3 11.18 4.66 -0.66
CA ARG A 3 9.93 4.11 -1.19
C ARG A 3 8.80 4.33 -0.19
N SER A 4 7.57 4.53 -0.67
CA SER A 4 6.38 4.68 0.17
C SER A 4 5.38 3.55 -0.08
N THR A 5 4.40 3.38 0.82
CA THR A 5 3.26 2.47 0.61
C THR A 5 2.56 2.74 -0.72
N LEU A 6 2.44 4.02 -1.11
CA LEU A 6 1.83 4.39 -2.40
C LEU A 6 2.65 3.86 -3.58
N HIS A 7 3.98 3.96 -3.55
CA HIS A 7 4.84 3.43 -4.62
C HIS A 7 4.72 1.89 -4.74
N ALA A 8 4.70 1.19 -3.62
CA ALA A 8 4.51 -0.25 -3.58
C ALA A 8 3.16 -0.68 -4.19
N LEU A 9 2.09 0.01 -3.77
CA LEU A 9 0.74 -0.23 -4.28
C LEU A 9 0.61 0.09 -5.79
N VAL A 10 1.21 1.20 -6.26
CA VAL A 10 1.21 1.54 -7.69
C VAL A 10 1.92 0.46 -8.50
N SER A 11 3.07 -0.02 -8.04
CA SER A 11 3.85 -1.05 -8.73
C SER A 11 3.04 -2.35 -8.88
N ILE A 12 2.48 -2.87 -7.78
CA ILE A 12 1.77 -4.15 -7.80
C ILE A 12 0.44 -4.06 -8.56
N LEU A 13 -0.33 -2.98 -8.38
CA LEU A 13 -1.58 -2.80 -9.11
C LEU A 13 -1.35 -2.54 -10.60
N HIS A 14 -0.25 -1.88 -10.97
CA HIS A 14 0.11 -1.74 -12.38
C HIS A 14 0.38 -3.10 -13.02
N LEU A 15 1.17 -3.97 -12.36
CA LEU A 15 1.41 -5.34 -12.81
C LEU A 15 0.10 -6.12 -12.98
N TRP A 16 -0.78 -6.09 -11.98
CA TRP A 16 -2.04 -6.83 -12.02
C TRP A 16 -2.98 -6.31 -13.11
N THR A 17 -3.15 -4.99 -13.22
CA THR A 17 -4.05 -4.41 -14.23
C THR A 17 -3.55 -4.62 -15.64
N THR A 18 -2.25 -4.53 -15.90
CA THR A 18 -1.67 -4.77 -17.23
C THR A 18 -1.79 -6.24 -17.63
N SER A 19 -1.55 -7.17 -16.72
CA SER A 19 -1.74 -8.60 -16.97
C SER A 19 -3.19 -8.95 -17.26
N LEU A 20 -4.13 -8.40 -16.49
CA LEU A 20 -5.57 -8.60 -16.71
C LEU A 20 -6.05 -7.99 -18.02
N ASP A 21 -5.53 -6.81 -18.41
CA ASP A 21 -5.87 -6.18 -19.70
C ASP A 21 -5.32 -6.98 -20.89
N ALA A 22 -4.19 -7.68 -20.70
CA ALA A 22 -3.65 -8.66 -21.65
C ALA A 22 -4.45 -9.98 -21.72
N GLY A 23 -5.52 -10.12 -20.91
CA GLY A 23 -6.36 -11.34 -20.87
C GLY A 23 -5.79 -12.47 -20.01
N GLN A 24 -4.72 -12.21 -19.29
CA GLN A 24 -4.13 -13.12 -18.30
C GLN A 24 -4.92 -13.08 -16.99
N SER A 25 -4.58 -13.96 -16.07
CA SER A 25 -5.10 -13.95 -14.70
C SER A 25 -3.95 -13.80 -13.72
N VAL A 26 -4.26 -13.34 -12.52
CA VAL A 26 -3.27 -13.16 -11.45
C VAL A 26 -3.66 -14.01 -10.26
N ARG A 27 -2.74 -14.80 -9.75
CA ARG A 27 -2.84 -15.48 -8.47
C ARG A 27 -1.87 -14.82 -7.49
N THR A 28 -2.36 -14.36 -6.37
CA THR A 28 -1.52 -13.64 -5.40
C THR A 28 -1.71 -14.21 -4.01
N VAL A 29 -0.62 -14.22 -3.23
CA VAL A 29 -0.61 -14.64 -1.83
C VAL A 29 -0.06 -13.50 -0.99
N PHE A 30 -0.83 -13.09 0.01
CA PHE A 30 -0.47 -12.10 1.02
C PHE A 30 0.08 -12.84 2.23
N VAL A 31 1.37 -12.76 2.43
CA VAL A 31 2.10 -13.49 3.48
C VAL A 31 2.12 -12.68 4.77
N ASP A 32 1.74 -13.31 5.88
CA ASP A 32 1.84 -12.76 7.23
C ASP A 32 2.93 -13.50 8.02
N PHE A 33 3.96 -12.80 8.45
CA PHE A 33 4.97 -13.37 9.35
C PHE A 33 4.54 -13.19 10.81
N ARG A 34 4.69 -14.24 11.61
CA ARG A 34 4.44 -14.16 13.05
C ARG A 34 5.50 -13.30 13.72
N LYS A 35 5.08 -12.23 14.42
CA LYS A 35 5.99 -11.38 15.20
C LYS A 35 7.30 -11.07 14.47
N ALA A 36 7.19 -10.65 13.19
CA ALA A 36 8.30 -10.47 12.26
C ALA A 36 9.51 -9.76 12.90
N PHE A 37 9.29 -8.65 13.58
CA PHE A 37 10.34 -7.88 14.25
C PHE A 37 10.87 -8.52 15.53
N ASP A 38 10.04 -9.29 16.24
CA ASP A 38 10.39 -9.87 17.53
C ASP A 38 11.19 -11.19 17.39
N LEU A 39 11.10 -11.84 16.20
CA LEU A 39 11.74 -13.14 15.95
C LEU A 39 13.03 -13.03 15.11
N VAL A 40 13.48 -11.82 14.73
CA VAL A 40 14.72 -11.68 13.96
C VAL A 40 15.90 -12.25 14.75
N ASP A 41 16.59 -13.24 14.15
CA ASP A 41 17.80 -13.82 14.69
C ASP A 41 18.99 -12.87 14.46
N HIS A 42 19.65 -12.47 15.56
CA HIS A 42 20.74 -11.52 15.51
C HIS A 42 21.98 -12.08 14.79
N ASN A 43 22.27 -13.39 14.93
CA ASN A 43 23.42 -14.02 14.27
C ASN A 43 23.21 -14.07 12.74
N ILE A 44 22.00 -14.44 12.32
CA ILE A 44 21.62 -14.44 10.89
C ILE A 44 21.72 -13.03 10.33
N LEU A 45 21.22 -12.02 11.04
CA LEU A 45 21.30 -10.63 10.60
C LEU A 45 22.75 -10.16 10.46
N LEU A 46 23.63 -10.47 11.46
CA LEU A 46 25.05 -10.10 11.40
C LEU A 46 25.76 -10.78 10.24
N ARG A 47 25.48 -12.06 9.97
CA ARG A 47 25.99 -12.77 8.80
C ARG A 47 25.58 -12.06 7.50
N LYS A 48 24.31 -11.72 7.34
CA LYS A 48 23.81 -11.00 6.14
C LYS A 48 24.43 -9.61 5.98
N LEU A 49 24.72 -8.90 7.06
CA LEU A 49 25.45 -7.63 7.00
C LEU A 49 26.86 -7.83 6.45
N GLN A 50 27.57 -8.90 6.89
CA GLN A 50 28.91 -9.24 6.39
C GLN A 50 28.88 -9.66 4.92
N GLU A 51 27.92 -10.48 4.50
CA GLU A 51 27.70 -10.91 3.11
C GLU A 51 27.43 -9.72 2.18
N LYS A 52 26.79 -8.66 2.69
CA LYS A 52 26.57 -7.39 1.97
C LYS A 52 27.78 -6.44 2.04
N SER A 53 28.93 -6.91 2.48
CA SER A 53 30.17 -6.13 2.55
C SER A 53 30.05 -4.86 3.42
N VAL A 54 29.20 -4.88 4.45
CA VAL A 54 29.13 -3.79 5.42
C VAL A 54 30.46 -3.71 6.19
N PRO A 55 31.07 -2.52 6.39
CA PRO A 55 32.33 -2.37 7.09
C PRO A 55 32.33 -3.04 8.47
N LYS A 56 33.44 -3.74 8.80
CA LYS A 56 33.57 -4.51 10.05
C LYS A 56 33.28 -3.70 11.32
N GLN A 57 33.64 -2.41 11.32
CA GLN A 57 33.35 -1.51 12.46
C GLN A 57 31.84 -1.34 12.66
N LEU A 58 31.07 -1.21 11.57
CA LEU A 58 29.62 -1.12 11.64
C LEU A 58 28.99 -2.45 12.05
N CYS A 59 29.49 -3.60 11.57
CA CYS A 59 29.04 -4.91 12.04
C CYS A 59 29.25 -5.08 13.54
N LYS A 60 30.42 -4.71 14.07
CA LYS A 60 30.68 -4.72 15.54
C LYS A 60 29.78 -3.79 16.31
N TRP A 61 29.45 -2.64 15.74
CA TRP A 61 28.51 -1.72 16.35
C TRP A 61 27.07 -2.29 16.36
N PHE A 62 26.62 -2.93 15.29
CA PHE A 62 25.34 -3.67 15.26
C PHE A 62 25.33 -4.80 16.30
N GLU A 63 26.41 -5.56 16.40
CA GLU A 63 26.56 -6.61 17.41
C GLU A 63 26.40 -6.05 18.83
N SER A 64 27.13 -4.99 19.18
CA SER A 64 27.00 -4.30 20.46
C SER A 64 25.60 -3.73 20.71
N PHE A 65 24.92 -3.27 19.65
CA PHE A 65 23.56 -2.74 19.76
C PHE A 65 22.52 -3.82 20.00
N LEU A 66 22.68 -5.03 19.47
CA LEU A 66 21.68 -6.09 19.48
C LEU A 66 21.86 -7.07 20.66
N PHE A 67 23.11 -7.42 20.99
CA PHE A 67 23.39 -8.44 22.00
C PHE A 67 23.35 -7.90 23.43
N GLN A 68 23.16 -8.81 24.38
CA GLN A 68 23.14 -8.54 25.83
C GLN A 68 22.10 -7.49 26.27
N ARG A 69 21.10 -7.25 25.45
CA ARG A 69 20.02 -6.34 25.80
C ARG A 69 19.11 -6.94 26.87
N ARG A 70 18.67 -6.06 27.75
CA ARG A 70 17.69 -6.39 28.80
C ARG A 70 16.52 -5.42 28.71
N GLN A 71 15.33 -5.89 29.00
CA GLN A 71 14.13 -5.05 29.08
C GLN A 71 13.37 -5.33 30.38
N ARG A 72 12.62 -4.32 30.81
CA ARG A 72 11.63 -4.42 31.89
C ARG A 72 10.45 -3.53 31.57
N VAL A 73 9.30 -3.84 32.13
CA VAL A 73 8.08 -3.03 31.98
C VAL A 73 7.98 -2.07 33.17
N ARG A 74 7.60 -0.83 32.88
CA ARG A 74 7.25 0.19 33.85
C ARG A 74 5.78 0.57 33.65
N VAL A 75 4.99 0.45 34.69
CA VAL A 75 3.62 0.95 34.74
C VAL A 75 3.59 2.06 35.81
N THR A 76 3.01 3.21 35.46
CA THR A 76 2.91 4.34 36.42
C THR A 76 2.14 3.91 37.67
N GLY A 77 2.71 4.16 38.86
CA GLY A 77 2.11 3.76 40.15
C GLY A 77 2.41 2.33 40.59
N TYR A 78 3.16 1.55 39.81
CA TYR A 78 3.53 0.17 40.16
C TYR A 78 5.06 -0.02 40.15
N PRO A 79 5.60 -1.00 40.88
CA PRO A 79 7.01 -1.36 40.80
C PRO A 79 7.37 -1.88 39.41
N HIS A 80 8.64 -1.71 39.01
CA HIS A 80 9.13 -2.25 37.75
C HIS A 80 9.09 -3.77 37.74
N SER A 81 8.83 -4.38 36.58
CA SER A 81 9.04 -5.82 36.41
C SER A 81 10.51 -6.20 36.56
N GLN A 82 10.78 -7.48 36.69
CA GLN A 82 12.15 -8.00 36.63
C GLN A 82 12.78 -7.74 35.28
N TRP A 83 14.12 -7.64 35.25
CA TRP A 83 14.88 -7.57 34.02
C TRP A 83 14.88 -8.93 33.31
N LEU A 84 14.53 -8.91 32.03
CA LEU A 84 14.61 -10.07 31.13
C LEU A 84 15.60 -9.81 30.02
N PHE A 85 16.43 -10.81 29.72
CA PHE A 85 17.34 -10.76 28.59
C PHE A 85 16.55 -10.96 27.27
N LEU A 86 16.96 -10.26 26.22
CA LEU A 86 16.45 -10.41 24.88
C LEU A 86 17.43 -11.27 24.07
N ASN A 87 16.96 -12.40 23.58
CA ASN A 87 17.77 -13.34 22.79
C ASN A 87 17.61 -13.15 21.27
N GLY A 88 16.75 -12.22 20.85
CA GLY A 88 16.45 -11.92 19.44
C GLY A 88 15.54 -10.72 19.33
N GLY A 89 15.12 -10.43 18.09
CA GLY A 89 14.21 -9.35 17.78
C GLY A 89 14.87 -7.97 17.66
N MET A 90 14.12 -7.05 17.04
CA MET A 90 14.57 -5.68 16.84
C MET A 90 14.01 -4.75 17.91
N PRO A 91 14.83 -3.83 18.47
CA PRO A 91 14.34 -2.84 19.41
C PRO A 91 13.27 -1.95 18.77
N GLN A 92 12.03 -2.09 19.22
CA GLN A 92 10.90 -1.30 18.74
C GLN A 92 11.11 0.20 19.06
N GLY A 93 10.75 1.08 18.11
CA GLY A 93 10.95 2.51 18.22
C GLY A 93 12.35 3.01 17.87
N SER A 94 13.31 2.12 17.54
CA SER A 94 14.62 2.51 17.02
C SER A 94 14.56 2.77 15.50
N LEU A 95 15.43 3.66 15.00
CA LEU A 95 15.60 3.86 13.54
C LEU A 95 16.21 2.64 12.86
N LEU A 96 16.99 1.86 13.59
CA LEU A 96 17.67 0.68 13.07
C LEU A 96 16.75 -0.53 12.89
N GLY A 97 15.66 -0.64 13.66
CA GLY A 97 14.75 -1.76 13.56
C GLY A 97 14.24 -2.00 12.13
N PRO A 98 13.59 -1.03 11.49
CA PRO A 98 13.14 -1.17 10.10
C PRO A 98 14.28 -1.42 9.10
N VAL A 99 15.42 -0.76 9.24
CA VAL A 99 16.59 -0.95 8.36
C VAL A 99 17.12 -2.37 8.47
N SER A 100 17.30 -2.87 9.69
CA SER A 100 17.77 -4.23 9.96
C SER A 100 16.81 -5.28 9.40
N PHE A 101 15.51 -5.05 9.53
CA PHE A 101 14.51 -5.96 8.99
C PHE A 101 14.54 -5.98 7.45
N ILE A 102 14.69 -4.83 6.78
CA ILE A 102 14.86 -4.76 5.33
C ILE A 102 16.09 -5.56 4.89
N ILE A 103 17.22 -5.44 5.60
CA ILE A 103 18.43 -6.21 5.32
C ILE A 103 18.17 -7.71 5.53
N HIS A 104 17.45 -8.06 6.58
CA HIS A 104 17.14 -9.45 6.91
C HIS A 104 16.29 -10.14 5.83
N ILE A 105 15.30 -9.44 5.25
CA ILE A 105 14.38 -10.00 4.25
C ILE A 105 14.84 -9.80 2.80
N ASP A 106 15.94 -9.10 2.57
CA ASP A 106 16.36 -8.69 1.22
C ASP A 106 16.65 -9.88 0.29
N ASP A 107 17.23 -10.95 0.81
CA ASP A 107 17.55 -12.18 0.10
C ASP A 107 16.38 -13.13 -0.15
N LEU A 108 15.17 -12.79 0.32
CA LEU A 108 13.96 -13.52 -0.05
C LEU A 108 13.61 -13.24 -1.52
N GLN A 109 13.89 -14.18 -2.41
CA GLN A 109 13.69 -14.06 -3.86
C GLN A 109 13.14 -15.38 -4.44
N PRO A 110 11.87 -15.75 -4.19
CA PRO A 110 11.23 -16.85 -4.88
C PRO A 110 11.12 -16.56 -6.38
N LEU A 111 10.94 -17.61 -7.19
CA LEU A 111 10.87 -17.53 -8.66
C LEU A 111 9.57 -16.90 -9.20
N CYS A 112 8.99 -15.95 -8.49
CA CYS A 112 7.81 -15.18 -8.89
C CYS A 112 7.99 -13.70 -8.60
N ASP A 113 7.06 -12.87 -9.06
CA ASP A 113 7.06 -11.47 -8.69
C ASP A 113 6.77 -11.30 -7.19
N VAL A 114 7.67 -10.64 -6.48
CA VAL A 114 7.58 -10.41 -5.04
C VAL A 114 7.57 -8.92 -4.73
N LEU A 115 6.53 -8.48 -4.07
CA LEU A 115 6.51 -7.17 -3.44
C LEU A 115 6.80 -7.33 -1.95
N LYS A 116 7.87 -6.70 -1.48
CA LYS A 116 8.23 -6.62 -0.05
C LYS A 116 8.08 -5.18 0.42
N TYR A 117 7.29 -4.97 1.45
CA TYR A 117 7.17 -3.69 2.13
C TYR A 117 7.31 -3.92 3.64
N VAL A 118 8.56 -3.89 4.10
CA VAL A 118 8.96 -4.32 5.44
C VAL A 118 8.59 -5.79 5.65
N ASP A 119 7.67 -6.10 6.53
CA ASP A 119 7.13 -7.45 6.82
C ASP A 119 5.98 -7.85 5.88
N ASP A 120 5.25 -6.89 5.33
CA ASP A 120 4.22 -7.17 4.33
C ASP A 120 4.85 -7.69 3.03
N THR A 121 4.68 -8.99 2.78
CA THR A 121 5.20 -9.67 1.59
C THR A 121 4.04 -10.19 0.74
N THR A 122 4.08 -9.87 -0.55
CA THR A 122 3.06 -10.32 -1.50
C THR A 122 3.74 -11.06 -2.65
N LEU A 123 3.36 -12.32 -2.85
CA LEU A 123 3.76 -13.13 -4.00
C LEU A 123 2.74 -12.96 -5.12
N THR A 124 3.19 -12.85 -6.35
CA THR A 124 2.32 -12.71 -7.52
C THR A 124 2.75 -13.66 -8.62
N GLU A 125 1.81 -14.47 -9.10
CA GLU A 125 1.94 -15.33 -10.26
C GLU A 125 0.99 -14.85 -11.37
N ILE A 126 1.49 -14.76 -12.59
CA ILE A 126 0.69 -14.43 -13.77
C ILE A 126 0.35 -15.74 -14.49
N ILE A 127 -0.94 -16.05 -14.61
CA ILE A 127 -1.45 -17.25 -15.22
C ILE A 127 -1.95 -16.94 -16.64
N GLY A 128 -1.45 -17.66 -17.63
CA GLY A 128 -1.87 -17.51 -19.02
C GLY A 128 -3.37 -17.73 -19.26
N PRO A 129 -3.93 -17.21 -20.35
CA PRO A 129 -5.39 -17.19 -20.58
C PRO A 129 -6.04 -18.59 -20.61
N LYS A 130 -5.30 -19.62 -21.01
CA LYS A 130 -5.78 -21.01 -21.13
C LYS A 130 -5.12 -21.98 -20.14
N SER A 131 -4.15 -21.51 -19.35
CA SER A 131 -3.44 -22.36 -18.41
C SER A 131 -4.32 -22.69 -17.21
N SER A 132 -4.42 -23.95 -16.84
CA SER A 132 -4.96 -24.45 -15.57
C SER A 132 -3.86 -24.78 -14.55
N ALA A 133 -2.60 -24.75 -14.98
CA ALA A 133 -1.46 -25.00 -14.11
C ALA A 133 -1.06 -23.72 -13.38
N SER A 134 -0.69 -23.86 -12.11
CA SER A 134 -0.18 -22.80 -11.25
C SER A 134 1.03 -23.32 -10.49
N ALA A 135 2.11 -22.56 -10.49
CA ALA A 135 3.35 -22.85 -9.77
C ALA A 135 3.36 -22.22 -8.37
N MET A 136 2.29 -21.56 -7.94
CA MET A 136 2.25 -20.82 -6.67
C MET A 136 2.59 -21.69 -5.45
N GLN A 137 2.21 -22.98 -5.46
CA GLN A 137 2.59 -23.90 -4.38
C GLN A 137 4.12 -24.06 -4.28
N CYS A 138 4.79 -24.22 -5.42
CA CYS A 138 6.26 -24.28 -5.45
C CYS A 138 6.91 -23.00 -4.92
N PHE A 139 6.36 -21.83 -5.25
CA PHE A 139 6.86 -20.55 -4.73
C PHE A 139 6.65 -20.42 -3.22
N LEU A 140 5.55 -20.95 -2.69
CA LEU A 140 5.32 -21.02 -1.24
C LEU A 140 6.31 -21.97 -0.55
N GLU A 141 6.68 -23.07 -1.16
CA GLU A 141 7.69 -24.01 -0.65
C GLU A 141 9.08 -23.36 -0.60
N GLN A 142 9.44 -22.55 -1.61
CA GLN A 142 10.66 -21.75 -1.61
C GLN A 142 10.63 -20.71 -0.46
N LEU A 143 9.48 -20.04 -0.27
CA LEU A 143 9.28 -19.10 0.84
C LEU A 143 9.41 -19.81 2.20
N LEU A 144 8.83 -20.99 2.36
CA LEU A 144 8.93 -21.80 3.58
C LEU A 144 10.38 -22.21 3.87
N THR A 145 11.10 -22.66 2.84
CA THR A 145 12.51 -23.00 2.95
C THR A 145 13.34 -21.80 3.42
N TRP A 146 13.12 -20.65 2.78
CA TRP A 146 13.77 -19.40 3.20
C TRP A 146 13.41 -19.02 4.64
N SER A 147 12.14 -19.13 5.00
CA SER A 147 11.61 -18.81 6.35
C SER A 147 12.29 -19.65 7.41
N ASN A 148 12.39 -20.97 7.19
CA ASN A 148 13.05 -21.90 8.11
C ASN A 148 14.55 -21.58 8.25
N ASN A 149 15.25 -21.30 7.15
CA ASN A 149 16.67 -20.95 7.16
C ASN A 149 16.96 -19.61 7.85
N ASN A 150 15.96 -18.76 7.99
CA ASN A 150 16.06 -17.44 8.62
C ASN A 150 15.39 -17.37 10.00
N ASN A 151 15.00 -18.49 10.58
CA ASN A 151 14.29 -18.56 11.86
C ASN A 151 13.02 -17.70 11.90
N MET A 152 12.41 -17.47 10.73
CA MET A 152 11.15 -16.74 10.60
C MET A 152 9.97 -17.73 10.60
N GLN A 153 8.81 -17.28 11.07
CA GLN A 153 7.61 -18.11 11.10
C GLN A 153 6.50 -17.48 10.27
N ILE A 154 5.96 -18.23 9.32
CA ILE A 154 4.81 -17.80 8.54
C ILE A 154 3.52 -18.15 9.28
N ASN A 155 2.59 -17.22 9.33
CA ASN A 155 1.28 -17.42 9.92
C ASN A 155 0.28 -17.88 8.84
N GLY A 156 0.12 -19.20 8.66
CA GLY A 156 -0.77 -19.77 7.65
C GLY A 156 -2.23 -19.31 7.79
N SER A 157 -2.73 -19.14 9.02
CA SER A 157 -4.12 -18.71 9.23
C SER A 157 -4.40 -17.26 8.81
N LYS A 158 -3.39 -16.38 8.87
CA LYS A 158 -3.49 -14.98 8.42
C LYS A 158 -3.02 -14.76 6.99
N THR A 159 -2.18 -15.67 6.47
CA THR A 159 -1.80 -15.66 5.05
C THR A 159 -3.02 -15.95 4.21
N LYS A 160 -3.25 -15.15 3.16
CA LYS A 160 -4.45 -15.24 2.33
C LYS A 160 -4.08 -15.34 0.86
N GLU A 161 -4.92 -16.06 0.12
CA GLU A 161 -4.84 -16.17 -1.33
C GLU A 161 -5.94 -15.32 -1.99
N MET A 162 -5.62 -14.67 -3.11
CA MET A 162 -6.62 -14.03 -3.97
C MET A 162 -6.33 -14.33 -5.44
N ILE A 163 -7.38 -14.59 -6.20
CA ILE A 163 -7.29 -14.83 -7.64
C ILE A 163 -8.06 -13.75 -8.37
N LEU A 164 -7.38 -13.07 -9.32
CA LEU A 164 -7.95 -12.03 -10.16
C LEU A 164 -8.08 -12.54 -11.61
N GLY A 165 -9.14 -12.12 -12.28
CA GLY A 165 -9.38 -12.47 -13.68
C GLY A 165 -10.14 -13.77 -13.87
N SER A 166 -10.07 -14.36 -15.07
CA SER A 166 -10.86 -15.55 -15.48
C SER A 166 -10.49 -16.81 -14.71
N ALA A 167 -9.26 -16.90 -14.18
CA ALA A 167 -8.83 -18.07 -13.41
C ALA A 167 -9.59 -18.22 -12.07
N SER A 168 -10.24 -17.18 -11.57
CA SER A 168 -11.11 -17.28 -10.38
C SER A 168 -12.32 -18.22 -10.56
N ARG A 169 -12.68 -18.50 -11.82
CA ARG A 169 -13.77 -19.43 -12.19
C ARG A 169 -13.27 -20.84 -12.49
N ARG A 170 -11.97 -21.09 -12.40
CA ARG A 170 -11.33 -22.37 -12.65
C ARG A 170 -11.07 -23.07 -11.32
N ASP A 171 -11.05 -24.39 -11.34
CA ASP A 171 -10.69 -25.18 -10.18
C ASP A 171 -9.16 -25.24 -10.06
N LEU A 172 -8.58 -24.17 -9.47
CA LEU A 172 -7.18 -24.15 -9.13
C LEU A 172 -6.96 -24.84 -7.79
N PRO A 173 -5.90 -25.67 -7.66
CA PRO A 173 -5.59 -26.38 -6.42
C PRO A 173 -5.50 -25.43 -5.23
N ALA A 174 -6.02 -25.85 -4.09
CA ALA A 174 -5.88 -25.13 -2.83
C ALA A 174 -4.40 -25.06 -2.43
N LEU A 175 -3.96 -23.92 -1.94
CA LEU A 175 -2.60 -23.75 -1.45
C LEU A 175 -2.50 -24.15 0.02
N THR A 176 -1.36 -24.70 0.40
CA THR A 176 -1.08 -25.14 1.77
C THR A 176 0.25 -24.58 2.27
N ILE A 177 0.28 -24.25 3.55
CA ILE A 177 1.50 -23.91 4.31
C ILE A 177 1.48 -24.75 5.58
N ASN A 178 2.48 -25.65 5.77
CA ASN A 178 2.56 -26.55 6.94
C ASN A 178 1.21 -27.24 7.19
N ASP A 179 0.67 -27.93 6.20
CA ASP A 179 -0.61 -28.65 6.22
C ASP A 179 -1.86 -27.79 6.49
N THR A 180 -1.69 -26.46 6.59
CA THR A 180 -2.81 -25.52 6.73
C THR A 180 -3.23 -24.99 5.37
N HIS A 181 -4.49 -25.21 4.99
CA HIS A 181 -5.05 -24.63 3.77
C HIS A 181 -5.14 -23.11 3.91
N LEU A 182 -4.67 -22.40 2.87
CA LEU A 182 -4.82 -20.95 2.80
C LEU A 182 -6.26 -20.58 2.46
N GLU A 183 -6.80 -19.62 3.18
CA GLU A 183 -8.12 -19.07 2.86
C GLU A 183 -8.05 -18.22 1.60
N ARG A 184 -8.91 -18.57 0.62
CA ARG A 184 -9.10 -17.77 -0.59
C ARG A 184 -10.10 -16.66 -0.32
N VAL A 185 -9.66 -15.41 -0.49
CA VAL A 185 -10.45 -14.22 -0.20
C VAL A 185 -10.77 -13.44 -1.48
N SER A 186 -11.93 -12.78 -1.50
CA SER A 186 -12.34 -11.88 -2.59
C SER A 186 -11.92 -10.44 -2.35
N VAL A 187 -11.58 -10.08 -1.10
CA VAL A 187 -11.14 -8.75 -0.70
C VAL A 187 -10.02 -8.89 0.32
N PHE A 188 -8.95 -8.11 0.15
CA PHE A 188 -7.83 -8.06 1.08
C PHE A 188 -7.42 -6.61 1.35
N LYS A 189 -7.00 -6.34 2.60
CA LYS A 189 -6.48 -5.02 3.00
C LYS A 189 -4.97 -4.99 2.84
N LEU A 190 -4.50 -4.48 1.70
CA LEU A 190 -3.08 -4.36 1.37
C LEU A 190 -2.59 -2.95 1.68
N LEU A 191 -1.58 -2.80 2.53
CA LEU A 191 -0.96 -1.51 2.89
C LEU A 191 -1.99 -0.39 3.18
N GLY A 192 -3.07 -0.74 3.88
CA GLY A 192 -4.12 0.22 4.26
C GLY A 192 -5.23 0.45 3.23
N VAL A 193 -5.16 -0.15 2.05
CA VAL A 193 -6.16 -0.07 0.98
C VAL A 193 -6.88 -1.41 0.83
N TYR A 194 -8.22 -1.41 0.76
CA TYR A 194 -8.96 -2.62 0.44
C TYR A 194 -8.97 -2.85 -1.08
N VAL A 195 -8.37 -3.95 -1.49
CA VAL A 195 -8.32 -4.40 -2.89
C VAL A 195 -9.23 -5.60 -3.03
N SER A 196 -10.14 -5.56 -4.01
CA SER A 196 -11.03 -6.67 -4.36
C SER A 196 -10.53 -7.43 -5.59
N SER A 197 -10.86 -8.72 -5.68
CA SER A 197 -10.47 -9.58 -6.80
C SER A 197 -11.00 -9.12 -8.16
N ASP A 198 -12.04 -8.30 -8.16
CA ASP A 198 -12.58 -7.65 -9.35
C ASP A 198 -12.02 -6.24 -9.60
N LEU A 199 -11.10 -5.76 -8.76
CA LEU A 199 -10.50 -4.42 -8.78
C LEU A 199 -11.51 -3.27 -8.74
N ARG A 200 -12.68 -3.50 -8.15
CA ARG A 200 -13.65 -2.45 -7.85
C ARG A 200 -13.35 -1.85 -6.48
N TRP A 201 -13.52 -0.56 -6.38
CA TRP A 201 -13.17 0.18 -5.15
C TRP A 201 -14.33 0.31 -4.16
N GLU A 202 -15.46 -0.41 -4.36
CA GLU A 202 -16.65 -0.24 -3.53
C GLU A 202 -16.34 -0.45 -2.05
N THR A 203 -15.76 -1.60 -1.69
CA THR A 203 -15.40 -1.93 -0.31
C THR A 203 -14.44 -0.90 0.31
N HIS A 204 -13.48 -0.42 -0.50
CA HIS A 204 -12.53 0.61 -0.01
C HIS A 204 -13.23 1.94 0.24
N ILE A 205 -14.07 2.40 -0.70
CA ILE A 205 -14.80 3.66 -0.57
C ILE A 205 -15.78 3.59 0.61
N GLU A 206 -16.50 2.48 0.78
CA GLU A 206 -17.36 2.27 1.96
C GLU A 206 -16.59 2.39 3.26
N TYR A 207 -15.44 1.73 3.34
CA TYR A 207 -14.59 1.78 4.53
C TYR A 207 -14.10 3.19 4.87
N ILE A 208 -13.53 3.92 3.89
CA ILE A 208 -13.00 5.27 4.15
C ILE A 208 -14.10 6.28 4.43
N VAL A 209 -15.25 6.18 3.76
CA VAL A 209 -16.43 7.00 4.02
C VAL A 209 -16.97 6.73 5.44
N SER A 210 -17.17 5.48 5.82
CA SER A 210 -17.61 5.09 7.16
C SER A 210 -16.65 5.62 8.24
N LYS A 211 -15.34 5.43 8.04
CA LYS A 211 -14.30 5.91 8.96
C LYS A 211 -14.27 7.45 9.05
N ALA A 212 -14.48 8.15 7.95
CA ALA A 212 -14.54 9.61 7.95
C ALA A 212 -15.84 10.12 8.61
N VAL A 213 -16.98 9.47 8.34
CA VAL A 213 -18.26 9.80 8.98
C VAL A 213 -18.21 9.62 10.50
N SER A 214 -17.58 8.54 10.99
CA SER A 214 -17.39 8.37 12.44
C SER A 214 -16.57 9.51 13.07
N ARG A 215 -15.60 10.06 12.33
CA ARG A 215 -14.83 11.23 12.79
C ARG A 215 -15.61 12.55 12.77
N LEU A 216 -16.68 12.66 11.95
CA LEU A 216 -17.59 13.80 12.01
C LEU A 216 -18.31 13.90 13.36
N TYR A 217 -18.46 12.79 14.07
CA TYR A 217 -18.99 12.80 15.43
C TYR A 217 -18.10 13.66 16.35
N PHE A 218 -16.78 13.43 16.32
CA PHE A 218 -15.84 14.21 17.12
C PHE A 218 -15.83 15.69 16.69
N LEU A 219 -15.90 16.00 15.39
CA LEU A 219 -16.01 17.36 14.90
C LEU A 219 -17.23 18.09 15.49
N LYS A 220 -18.38 17.42 15.59
CA LYS A 220 -19.58 17.96 16.24
C LYS A 220 -19.37 18.21 17.72
N HIS A 221 -18.71 17.30 18.44
CA HIS A 221 -18.42 17.49 19.86
C HIS A 221 -17.45 18.66 20.10
N LEU A 222 -16.39 18.78 19.30
CA LEU A 222 -15.48 19.90 19.36
C LEU A 222 -16.19 21.24 19.13
N LYS A 223 -17.13 21.28 18.17
CA LYS A 223 -17.96 22.45 17.94
C LYS A 223 -18.84 22.80 19.15
N ARG A 224 -19.50 21.80 19.76
CA ARG A 224 -20.30 22.00 20.98
C ARG A 224 -19.47 22.46 22.16
N ALA A 225 -18.20 22.06 22.23
CA ALA A 225 -17.25 22.52 23.23
C ALA A 225 -16.75 23.95 22.99
N GLY A 226 -17.26 24.66 21.97
CA GLY A 226 -16.95 26.07 21.72
C GLY A 226 -15.68 26.32 20.91
N LEU A 227 -15.10 25.32 20.24
CA LEU A 227 -13.92 25.56 19.39
C LEU A 227 -14.30 26.47 18.21
N THR A 228 -13.36 27.37 17.86
CA THR A 228 -13.53 28.32 16.75
C THR A 228 -13.59 27.60 15.41
N GLN A 229 -14.16 28.24 14.39
CA GLN A 229 -14.21 27.70 13.02
C GLN A 229 -12.83 27.35 12.48
N LEU A 230 -11.80 28.12 12.80
CA LEU A 230 -10.42 27.86 12.40
C LEU A 230 -9.90 26.53 12.99
N HIS A 231 -10.11 26.29 14.28
CA HIS A 231 -9.70 25.04 14.93
C HIS A 231 -10.49 23.83 14.38
N LEU A 232 -11.79 24.00 14.13
CA LEU A 232 -12.63 22.95 13.54
C LEU A 232 -12.19 22.62 12.11
N LEU A 233 -11.84 23.65 11.32
CA LEU A 233 -11.28 23.46 9.97
C LEU A 233 -9.94 22.73 10.03
N HIS A 234 -9.06 23.14 10.96
CA HIS A 234 -7.79 22.44 11.18
C HIS A 234 -8.00 20.95 11.52
N PHE A 235 -8.95 20.65 12.40
CA PHE A 235 -9.31 19.26 12.74
C PHE A 235 -9.80 18.50 11.50
N TYR A 236 -10.66 19.10 10.67
CA TYR A 236 -11.09 18.48 9.41
C TYR A 236 -9.88 18.18 8.49
N LEU A 237 -9.02 19.17 8.28
CA LEU A 237 -7.86 19.07 7.38
C LEU A 237 -6.82 18.05 7.84
N SER A 238 -6.62 17.91 9.15
CA SER A 238 -5.58 17.03 9.73
C SER A 238 -6.10 15.63 10.08
N VAL A 239 -7.38 15.47 10.43
CA VAL A 239 -7.92 14.21 10.95
C VAL A 239 -8.89 13.54 9.98
N ILE A 240 -9.79 14.27 9.33
CA ILE A 240 -10.84 13.69 8.50
C ILE A 240 -10.40 13.56 7.04
N ARG A 241 -9.95 14.67 6.43
CA ARG A 241 -9.57 14.71 5.01
C ARG A 241 -8.48 13.70 4.63
N PRO A 242 -7.42 13.46 5.41
CA PRO A 242 -6.41 12.48 5.06
C PRO A 242 -6.93 11.05 4.91
N VAL A 243 -8.02 10.69 5.62
CA VAL A 243 -8.67 9.38 5.44
C VAL A 243 -9.31 9.25 4.07
N LEU A 244 -9.94 10.33 3.58
CA LEU A 244 -10.62 10.39 2.28
C LEU A 244 -9.65 10.51 1.10
N GLU A 245 -8.38 10.87 1.36
CA GLU A 245 -7.39 11.12 0.32
C GLU A 245 -6.27 10.06 0.29
N TYR A 246 -6.18 9.18 1.31
CA TYR A 246 -5.12 8.20 1.39
C TYR A 246 -5.05 7.35 0.12
N ALA A 247 -3.86 7.28 -0.48
CA ALA A 247 -3.56 6.54 -1.70
C ALA A 247 -4.51 6.85 -2.88
N SER A 248 -5.10 8.05 -2.92
CA SER A 248 -6.09 8.45 -3.92
C SER A 248 -5.66 8.27 -5.39
N PRO A 249 -4.40 8.40 -5.80
CA PRO A 249 -4.00 8.12 -7.18
C PRO A 249 -4.27 6.68 -7.65
N LEU A 250 -4.39 5.71 -6.72
CA LEU A 250 -4.65 4.32 -7.09
C LEU A 250 -6.07 4.09 -7.57
N TRP A 251 -7.04 4.66 -6.87
CA TRP A 251 -8.45 4.37 -7.04
C TRP A 251 -9.22 5.49 -7.75
N HIS A 252 -8.66 6.71 -7.79
CA HIS A 252 -9.27 7.84 -8.50
C HIS A 252 -9.61 7.55 -9.98
N PRO A 253 -8.73 6.89 -10.79
CA PRO A 253 -8.96 6.69 -12.22
C PRO A 253 -10.22 5.90 -12.58
N THR A 254 -10.63 4.99 -11.70
CA THR A 254 -11.72 4.03 -11.97
C THR A 254 -12.93 4.23 -11.05
N LEU A 255 -12.97 5.34 -10.31
CA LEU A 255 -14.15 5.69 -9.51
C LEU A 255 -15.38 5.95 -10.37
N THR A 256 -16.50 5.40 -9.94
CA THR A 256 -17.80 5.79 -10.46
C THR A 256 -18.19 7.18 -9.94
N LYS A 257 -19.11 7.86 -10.66
CA LYS A 257 -19.65 9.15 -10.22
C LYS A 257 -20.26 9.03 -8.83
N SER A 258 -21.07 7.99 -8.58
CA SER A 258 -21.70 7.74 -7.26
C SER A 258 -20.67 7.63 -6.14
N GLN A 259 -19.56 6.90 -6.35
CA GLN A 259 -18.49 6.78 -5.37
C GLN A 259 -17.83 8.14 -5.10
N SER A 260 -17.56 8.91 -6.15
CA SER A 260 -17.00 10.26 -6.02
C SER A 260 -17.95 11.19 -5.25
N ASP A 261 -19.25 11.15 -5.54
CA ASP A 261 -20.27 11.96 -4.87
C ASP A 261 -20.39 11.60 -3.37
N ARG A 262 -20.25 10.32 -3.01
CA ARG A 262 -20.22 9.87 -1.61
C ARG A 262 -19.04 10.46 -0.84
N LEU A 263 -17.87 10.55 -1.44
CA LEU A 263 -16.70 11.20 -0.84
C LEU A 263 -16.92 12.70 -0.65
N GLU A 264 -17.42 13.39 -1.69
CA GLU A 264 -17.72 14.82 -1.62
C GLU A 264 -18.80 15.14 -0.57
N ALA A 265 -19.80 14.26 -0.41
CA ALA A 265 -20.83 14.43 0.60
C ALA A 265 -20.28 14.48 2.04
N VAL A 266 -19.20 13.73 2.32
CA VAL A 266 -18.53 13.80 3.64
C VAL A 266 -17.89 15.16 3.86
N GLN A 267 -17.16 15.69 2.87
CA GLN A 267 -16.57 17.03 2.94
C GLN A 267 -17.65 18.12 3.10
N ARG A 268 -18.69 18.07 2.26
CA ARG A 268 -19.82 19.00 2.37
C ARG A 268 -20.40 18.99 3.79
N ARG A 269 -20.64 17.80 4.35
CA ARG A 269 -21.18 17.67 5.71
C ARG A 269 -20.22 18.23 6.77
N ALA A 270 -18.91 18.02 6.62
CA ALA A 270 -17.91 18.60 7.52
C ALA A 270 -17.96 20.14 7.49
N LEU A 271 -17.96 20.72 6.29
CA LEU A 271 -18.00 22.19 6.10
C LEU A 271 -19.30 22.79 6.64
N ASN A 272 -20.45 22.15 6.41
CA ASN A 272 -21.72 22.59 6.98
C ASN A 272 -21.70 22.58 8.51
N ILE A 273 -21.03 21.60 9.14
CA ILE A 273 -20.85 21.59 10.58
C ILE A 273 -19.97 22.77 11.02
N ILE A 274 -18.86 23.03 10.35
CA ILE A 274 -17.90 24.07 10.71
C ILE A 274 -18.54 25.46 10.60
N PHE A 275 -19.11 25.77 9.44
CA PHE A 275 -19.61 27.11 9.09
C PHE A 275 -21.10 27.33 9.41
N CYS A 276 -21.77 26.41 10.08
CA CYS A 276 -23.20 26.49 10.40
C CYS A 276 -24.12 26.63 9.15
N CYS A 277 -23.66 26.12 8.01
CA CYS A 277 -24.43 26.17 6.78
C CYS A 277 -25.55 25.10 6.78
N THR A 278 -26.65 25.42 6.11
CA THR A 278 -27.77 24.49 5.90
C THR A 278 -27.49 23.55 4.71
N SER A 279 -28.33 22.52 4.57
CA SER A 279 -28.28 21.63 3.39
C SER A 279 -28.58 22.34 2.07
N ALA A 280 -29.28 23.46 2.11
CA ALA A 280 -29.61 24.29 0.95
C ALA A 280 -28.41 25.13 0.46
N THR A 281 -27.37 25.33 1.30
CA THR A 281 -26.20 26.13 0.90
C THR A 281 -25.44 25.43 -0.21
N PRO A 282 -25.15 26.11 -1.36
CA PRO A 282 -24.39 25.52 -2.44
C PRO A 282 -22.99 25.07 -1.98
N TYR A 283 -22.57 23.89 -2.41
CA TYR A 283 -21.26 23.32 -2.00
C TYR A 283 -20.08 24.20 -2.39
N ILE A 284 -20.13 24.83 -3.58
CA ILE A 284 -19.09 25.77 -4.03
C ILE A 284 -18.91 26.93 -3.05
N PHE A 285 -20.00 27.44 -2.48
CA PHE A 285 -19.96 28.50 -1.51
C PHE A 285 -19.25 28.06 -0.20
N THR A 286 -19.55 26.84 0.27
CA THR A 286 -18.88 26.31 1.48
C THR A 286 -17.40 26.00 1.25
N LEU A 287 -17.00 25.64 0.03
CA LEU A 287 -15.60 25.50 -0.34
C LEU A 287 -14.87 26.86 -0.33
N ALA A 288 -15.51 27.90 -0.87
CA ALA A 288 -14.95 29.25 -0.87
C ALA A 288 -14.81 29.83 0.55
N LEU A 289 -15.79 29.60 1.44
CA LEU A 289 -15.71 30.01 2.85
C LEU A 289 -14.52 29.34 3.57
N ALA A 290 -14.22 28.11 3.21
CA ALA A 290 -13.14 27.35 3.81
C ALA A 290 -11.79 27.56 3.14
N ASP A 291 -11.74 28.26 2.01
CA ASP A 291 -10.59 28.39 1.11
C ASP A 291 -9.94 27.04 0.79
N ILE A 292 -10.76 26.06 0.40
CA ILE A 292 -10.28 24.72 0.03
C ILE A 292 -10.90 24.23 -1.28
N SER A 293 -10.19 23.35 -1.95
CA SER A 293 -10.64 22.68 -3.16
C SER A 293 -11.57 21.50 -2.86
N SER A 294 -12.35 21.09 -3.87
CA SER A 294 -13.10 19.82 -3.83
C SER A 294 -12.16 18.61 -3.70
N LEU A 295 -12.64 17.53 -3.10
CA LEU A 295 -11.85 16.28 -3.03
C LEU A 295 -11.55 15.72 -4.42
N GLN A 296 -12.45 15.90 -5.40
CA GLN A 296 -12.22 15.49 -6.79
C GLN A 296 -11.02 16.24 -7.41
N GLY A 297 -10.99 17.56 -7.27
CA GLY A 297 -9.85 18.38 -7.74
C GLY A 297 -8.54 17.96 -7.09
N ARG A 298 -8.57 17.76 -5.77
CA ARG A 298 -7.40 17.32 -5.01
C ARG A 298 -6.90 15.94 -5.40
N ARG A 299 -7.79 14.97 -5.63
CA ARG A 299 -7.41 13.63 -6.11
C ARG A 299 -6.73 13.70 -7.48
N LEU A 300 -7.24 14.58 -8.36
CA LEU A 300 -6.62 14.83 -9.67
C LEU A 300 -5.21 15.43 -9.51
N ASP A 301 -5.06 16.40 -8.61
CA ASP A 301 -3.76 17.03 -8.32
C ASP A 301 -2.77 16.03 -7.70
N HIS A 302 -3.22 15.16 -6.81
CA HIS A 302 -2.38 14.07 -6.27
C HIS A 302 -1.92 13.12 -7.38
N SER A 303 -2.80 12.75 -8.31
CA SER A 303 -2.46 11.90 -9.45
C SER A 303 -1.47 12.60 -10.40
N ARG A 304 -1.63 13.91 -10.65
CA ARG A 304 -0.70 14.71 -11.46
C ARG A 304 0.68 14.80 -10.82
N ARG A 305 0.75 15.12 -9.51
CA ARG A 305 2.02 15.18 -8.77
C ARG A 305 2.74 13.85 -8.74
N LEU A 306 2.00 12.75 -8.53
CA LEU A 306 2.58 11.41 -8.60
C LEU A 306 3.17 11.13 -9.98
N PHE A 307 2.47 11.46 -11.06
CA PHE A 307 2.97 11.25 -12.41
C PHE A 307 4.23 12.09 -12.70
N GLN A 308 4.23 13.36 -12.29
CA GLN A 308 5.43 14.22 -12.40
C GLN A 308 6.63 13.62 -11.67
N ASN A 309 6.40 13.02 -10.50
CA ASN A 309 7.43 12.31 -9.74
C ASN A 309 7.90 11.04 -10.46
N ILE A 310 6.98 10.25 -11.03
CA ILE A 310 7.34 9.05 -11.82
C ILE A 310 8.20 9.39 -13.03
N CYS A 311 7.97 10.55 -13.66
CA CYS A 311 8.75 11.02 -14.80
C CYS A 311 10.20 11.42 -14.48
N GLN A 312 10.54 11.60 -13.19
CA GLN A 312 11.92 11.84 -12.78
C GLN A 312 12.75 10.56 -12.94
N VAL A 313 13.96 10.70 -13.46
CA VAL A 313 14.86 9.54 -13.77
C VAL A 313 15.22 8.76 -12.51
N ASP A 314 15.32 9.44 -11.39
CA ASP A 314 15.67 8.85 -10.08
C ASP A 314 14.46 8.27 -9.33
N SER A 315 13.26 8.34 -9.91
CA SER A 315 12.06 7.74 -9.33
C SER A 315 12.12 6.22 -9.35
N CYS A 316 11.78 5.60 -8.23
CA CYS A 316 11.70 4.13 -8.14
C CYS A 316 10.63 3.50 -9.04
N LEU A 317 9.72 4.30 -9.59
CA LEU A 317 8.67 3.86 -10.52
C LEU A 317 8.95 4.27 -11.98
N HIS A 318 10.09 4.90 -12.26
CA HIS A 318 10.44 5.35 -13.62
C HIS A 318 10.43 4.21 -14.63
N HIS A 319 10.85 3.02 -14.22
CA HIS A 319 10.87 1.81 -15.05
C HIS A 319 9.48 1.33 -15.52
N LEU A 320 8.41 1.82 -14.92
CA LEU A 320 7.03 1.51 -15.35
C LEU A 320 6.58 2.35 -16.55
N LEU A 321 7.30 3.43 -16.88
CA LEU A 321 6.98 4.25 -18.03
C LEU A 321 7.28 3.50 -19.33
N PRO A 322 6.43 3.65 -20.37
CA PRO A 322 6.75 3.12 -21.68
C PRO A 322 8.00 3.83 -22.24
N LEU A 323 8.63 3.23 -23.23
CA LEU A 323 9.73 3.89 -23.95
C LEU A 323 9.24 5.23 -24.54
N PRO A 324 10.03 6.30 -24.38
CA PRO A 324 9.67 7.59 -24.97
C PRO A 324 9.61 7.48 -26.50
N ARG A 325 8.77 8.31 -27.11
CA ARG A 325 8.68 8.39 -28.56
C ARG A 325 9.97 8.96 -29.14
N ASP A 326 10.30 8.56 -30.37
CA ASP A 326 11.35 9.19 -31.15
C ASP A 326 11.08 10.70 -31.27
N PRO A 327 12.08 11.57 -31.00
CA PRO A 327 11.95 13.01 -31.18
C PRO A 327 11.47 13.42 -32.59
N ALA A 328 11.88 12.69 -33.64
CA ALA A 328 11.43 12.94 -35.02
C ALA A 328 9.91 12.66 -35.18
N VAL A 329 9.35 11.69 -34.45
CA VAL A 329 7.92 11.41 -34.45
C VAL A 329 7.19 12.45 -33.59
N THR A 330 7.75 12.78 -32.44
CA THR A 330 7.13 13.72 -31.48
C THR A 330 6.96 15.11 -32.09
N SER A 331 7.95 15.60 -32.87
CA SER A 331 7.90 16.91 -33.56
C SER A 331 6.79 17.01 -34.58
N ARG A 332 6.33 15.89 -35.15
CA ARG A 332 5.25 15.83 -36.17
C ARG A 332 3.85 15.69 -35.57
N LEU A 333 3.75 15.46 -34.27
CA LEU A 333 2.46 15.29 -33.61
C LEU A 333 1.76 16.65 -33.41
N ARG A 334 0.48 16.70 -33.69
CA ARG A 334 -0.36 17.88 -33.38
C ARG A 334 -0.33 18.29 -31.92
N LYS A 335 -0.22 17.31 -31.02
CA LYS A 335 0.06 17.51 -29.58
C LYS A 335 1.29 16.67 -29.26
N PRO A 336 2.47 17.28 -29.12
CA PRO A 336 3.68 16.56 -28.82
C PRO A 336 3.60 15.95 -27.41
N THR A 337 3.55 14.63 -27.33
CA THR A 337 3.57 13.89 -26.07
C THR A 337 4.80 12.99 -26.03
N LYS A 338 5.55 13.04 -24.94
CA LYS A 338 6.80 12.30 -24.76
C LYS A 338 6.59 10.79 -24.82
N TYR A 339 5.50 10.31 -24.26
CA TYR A 339 5.21 8.88 -24.17
C TYR A 339 4.05 8.47 -25.07
N PRO A 340 4.02 7.24 -25.60
CA PRO A 340 2.86 6.73 -26.31
C PRO A 340 1.67 6.59 -25.36
N ARG A 341 0.46 6.80 -25.88
CA ARG A 341 -0.75 6.51 -25.13
C ARG A 341 -0.87 4.99 -24.96
N PRO A 342 -1.15 4.49 -23.73
CA PRO A 342 -1.35 3.08 -23.51
C PRO A 342 -2.63 2.62 -24.24
N SER A 343 -2.57 1.45 -24.86
CA SER A 343 -3.75 0.75 -25.35
C SER A 343 -4.41 0.04 -24.18
N ILE A 344 -5.57 0.50 -23.77
CA ILE A 344 -6.35 -0.09 -22.66
C ILE A 344 -7.59 -0.73 -23.29
N ARG A 345 -7.74 -2.04 -23.13
CA ARG A 345 -8.89 -2.77 -23.68
C ARG A 345 -10.18 -2.46 -22.93
N THR A 346 -10.09 -2.26 -21.62
CA THR A 346 -11.26 -1.96 -20.80
C THR A 346 -10.95 -0.87 -19.76
N ALA A 347 -11.89 0.05 -19.57
CA ALA A 347 -11.76 1.10 -18.55
C ALA A 347 -11.57 0.53 -17.13
N LYS A 348 -12.04 -0.70 -16.87
CA LYS A 348 -11.88 -1.41 -15.61
C LYS A 348 -10.42 -1.64 -15.23
N TYR A 349 -9.54 -1.85 -16.20
CA TYR A 349 -8.12 -2.13 -15.98
C TYR A 349 -7.22 -0.91 -16.19
N CYS A 350 -7.83 0.29 -16.16
CA CYS A 350 -7.08 1.52 -16.20
C CYS A 350 -6.21 1.67 -14.95
N SER A 351 -4.91 1.49 -15.09
CA SER A 351 -3.97 1.71 -13.99
C SER A 351 -3.76 3.21 -13.72
N THR A 352 -3.22 3.54 -12.55
CA THR A 352 -2.79 4.91 -12.22
C THR A 352 -1.89 5.51 -13.30
N LEU A 353 -0.92 4.72 -13.79
CA LEU A 353 0.02 5.16 -14.82
C LEU A 353 -0.67 5.33 -16.17
N SER A 354 -1.52 4.38 -16.58
CA SER A 354 -2.27 4.47 -17.84
C SER A 354 -3.17 5.70 -17.86
N PHE A 355 -3.87 5.98 -16.75
CA PHE A 355 -4.67 7.21 -16.61
C PHE A 355 -3.82 8.46 -16.72
N ALA A 356 -2.68 8.50 -16.05
CA ALA A 356 -1.79 9.64 -16.03
C ALA A 356 -1.18 9.93 -17.42
N LEU A 357 -0.78 8.89 -18.16
CA LEU A 357 -0.27 8.97 -19.51
C LEU A 357 -1.33 9.48 -20.53
N VAL A 358 -2.61 9.33 -20.22
CA VAL A 358 -3.69 9.88 -21.08
C VAL A 358 -3.98 11.34 -20.75
N ASN A 359 -3.92 11.73 -19.48
CA ASN A 359 -4.48 12.99 -18.98
C ASN A 359 -3.45 14.07 -18.64
N PHE A 360 -2.16 13.72 -18.42
CA PHE A 360 -1.18 14.65 -17.85
C PHE A 360 0.08 14.87 -18.71
N GLN A 361 0.13 14.32 -19.94
CA GLN A 361 1.20 14.59 -20.90
C GLN A 361 0.97 15.91 -21.66
#